data_a2ac61c98c0bf657548a7f94ce68c929
#
_entry.id   a2ac61c98c0bf657548a7f94ce68c929
#
_cell.length_a   1.000
_cell.length_b   1.000
_cell.length_c   1.000
_cell.angle_alpha   90.00
_cell.angle_beta   90.00
_cell.angle_gamma   90.00
#
_symmetry.space_group_name_H-M   'P 1'
#
loop_
_entity.id
_entity.type
_entity.pdbx_description
1 polymer ?
#
loop_
_entity_poly.entity_id
_entity_poly.type
_entity_poly.pdbx_seq_one_letter_code
_entity_poly.pdbx_strand_id
1 'polypeptide(L)'
;LFNFKSVSRESINMAKDDLKLNDNHFILSYLGSVGTWYELDNMLEFFSRVKLKKPNAVFVFFTPSEPNIILSKLEKYGIKNEDIRICFIDRIDLPRYLLVSSISIFFIKNTFSKKASSPTKHAELMGLGIPVISNFGVGDLDVIINTTKTGQLIDMNEVTSIDKVINSIDDLVAIDRDYIRKRGKEIYSLTKGSLSYDGIYSNIINK
;
A
#
# COMPACT_ATOMS: atom_id res chain seq x y z
N LEU A 1 -13.11 -7.11 -8.19
CA LEU A 1 -12.54 -7.85 -7.07
C LEU A 1 -12.25 -6.90 -5.89
N PHE A 2 -11.43 -5.86 -6.06
CA PHE A 2 -11.04 -4.92 -5.00
C PHE A 2 -12.13 -3.88 -4.72
N ASN A 3 -13.13 -4.28 -3.94
CA ASN A 3 -14.23 -3.43 -3.51
C ASN A 3 -14.57 -3.74 -2.05
N PHE A 4 -14.24 -2.84 -1.13
CA PHE A 4 -14.48 -3.09 0.29
C PHE A 4 -15.96 -3.32 0.63
N LYS A 5 -16.89 -2.76 -0.16
CA LYS A 5 -18.35 -2.95 0.06
C LYS A 5 -18.83 -4.36 -0.27
N SER A 6 -18.03 -5.16 -0.98
CA SER A 6 -18.37 -6.56 -1.29
C SER A 6 -17.78 -7.57 -0.29
N VAL A 7 -17.07 -7.10 0.74
CA VAL A 7 -16.44 -7.94 1.77
C VAL A 7 -17.19 -7.76 3.07
N SER A 8 -17.68 -8.84 3.65
CA SER A 8 -18.41 -8.79 4.91
C SER A 8 -17.48 -8.51 6.10
N ARG A 9 -18.03 -7.89 7.16
CA ARG A 9 -17.29 -7.64 8.39
C ARG A 9 -16.81 -8.95 9.05
N GLU A 10 -17.62 -9.99 8.95
CA GLU A 10 -17.27 -11.32 9.44
C GLU A 10 -16.01 -11.87 8.73
N SER A 11 -15.95 -11.79 7.41
CA SER A 11 -14.75 -12.19 6.63
C SER A 11 -13.49 -11.40 7.02
N ILE A 12 -13.64 -10.12 7.36
CA ILE A 12 -12.51 -9.29 7.83
C ILE A 12 -12.07 -9.74 9.23
N ASN A 13 -13.01 -10.06 10.11
CA ASN A 13 -12.71 -10.57 11.45
C ASN A 13 -11.99 -11.92 11.37
N MET A 14 -12.45 -12.84 10.52
CA MET A 14 -11.74 -14.11 10.27
C MET A 14 -10.31 -13.87 9.80
N ALA A 15 -10.09 -12.92 8.89
CA ALA A 15 -8.72 -12.56 8.45
C ALA A 15 -7.87 -11.98 9.57
N LYS A 16 -8.46 -11.22 10.52
CA LYS A 16 -7.74 -10.77 11.72
C LYS A 16 -7.32 -11.94 12.61
N ASP A 17 -8.24 -12.88 12.84
CA ASP A 17 -7.96 -14.06 13.67
C ASP A 17 -6.86 -14.93 13.05
N ASP A 18 -6.92 -15.19 11.74
CA ASP A 18 -5.89 -15.93 10.99
C ASP A 18 -4.50 -15.28 11.11
N LEU A 19 -4.46 -13.94 11.11
CA LEU A 19 -3.22 -13.15 11.24
C LEU A 19 -2.82 -12.90 12.71
N LYS A 20 -3.59 -13.39 13.68
CA LYS A 20 -3.41 -13.13 15.11
C LYS A 20 -3.36 -11.62 15.42
N LEU A 21 -4.29 -10.89 14.84
CA LEU A 21 -4.47 -9.46 15.03
C LEU A 21 -5.71 -9.20 15.90
N ASN A 22 -5.74 -8.06 16.57
CA ASN A 22 -6.89 -7.58 17.33
C ASN A 22 -7.18 -6.10 17.03
N ASP A 23 -8.28 -5.59 17.56
CA ASP A 23 -8.74 -4.22 17.27
C ASP A 23 -7.83 -3.12 17.83
N ASN A 24 -6.94 -3.45 18.76
CA ASN A 24 -5.98 -2.48 19.32
C ASN A 24 -4.74 -2.35 18.44
N HIS A 25 -4.49 -3.26 17.50
CA HIS A 25 -3.31 -3.16 16.63
C HIS A 25 -3.47 -2.04 15.61
N PHE A 26 -2.42 -1.24 15.47
CA PHE A 26 -2.23 -0.38 14.30
C PHE A 26 -1.58 -1.21 13.19
N ILE A 27 -2.29 -1.44 12.08
CA ILE A 27 -1.85 -2.40 11.06
C ILE A 27 -1.28 -1.65 9.86
N LEU A 28 0.04 -1.70 9.72
CA LEU A 28 0.75 -1.33 8.50
C LEU A 28 0.78 -2.55 7.57
N SER A 29 0.55 -2.37 6.27
CA SER A 29 0.64 -3.48 5.32
C SER A 29 1.52 -3.17 4.12
N TYR A 30 2.05 -4.24 3.53
CA TYR A 30 2.72 -4.23 2.23
C TYR A 30 2.12 -5.32 1.35
N LEU A 31 1.92 -5.01 0.06
CA LEU A 31 1.42 -5.96 -0.94
C LEU A 31 2.44 -6.14 -2.07
N GLY A 32 2.85 -7.38 -2.32
CA GLY A 32 3.68 -7.78 -3.47
C GLY A 32 4.97 -8.48 -3.09
N SER A 33 5.80 -8.85 -4.07
CA SER A 33 7.12 -9.44 -3.83
C SER A 33 8.08 -8.42 -3.24
N VAL A 34 8.97 -8.87 -2.35
CA VAL A 34 10.05 -8.06 -1.78
C VAL A 34 11.35 -8.25 -2.55
N GLY A 35 12.21 -7.26 -2.49
CA GLY A 35 13.51 -7.26 -3.19
C GLY A 35 13.46 -6.61 -4.57
N THR A 36 14.55 -6.68 -5.32
CA THR A 36 14.78 -6.12 -6.65
C THR A 36 14.46 -4.62 -6.78
N TRP A 37 13.18 -4.26 -6.93
CA TRP A 37 12.70 -2.90 -7.14
C TRP A 37 12.07 -2.27 -5.91
N TYR A 38 11.69 -3.09 -4.92
CA TYR A 38 11.02 -2.63 -3.70
C TYR A 38 12.04 -2.51 -2.56
N GLU A 39 12.03 -1.35 -1.94
CA GLU A 39 13.03 -0.98 -0.93
C GLU A 39 12.63 -1.49 0.45
N LEU A 40 12.81 -2.80 0.67
CA LEU A 40 12.48 -3.45 1.94
C LEU A 40 13.17 -2.78 3.15
N ASP A 41 14.45 -2.42 3.02
CA ASP A 41 15.20 -1.78 4.09
C ASP A 41 14.54 -0.45 4.52
N ASN A 42 14.11 0.36 3.57
CA ASN A 42 13.41 1.63 3.85
C ASN A 42 12.02 1.39 4.46
N MET A 43 11.31 0.32 4.04
CA MET A 43 10.03 -0.04 4.65
C MET A 43 10.18 -0.50 6.11
N LEU A 44 11.23 -1.27 6.41
CA LEU A 44 11.54 -1.70 7.78
C LEU A 44 11.98 -0.51 8.65
N GLU A 45 12.82 0.38 8.13
CA GLU A 45 13.20 1.61 8.83
C GLU A 45 11.97 2.48 9.12
N PHE A 46 11.09 2.69 8.15
CA PHE A 46 9.83 3.41 8.34
C PHE A 46 9.00 2.76 9.46
N PHE A 47 8.83 1.44 9.41
CA PHE A 47 8.06 0.72 10.43
C PHE A 47 8.70 0.83 11.82
N SER A 48 10.01 0.74 11.95
CA SER A 48 10.69 0.90 13.25
C SER A 48 10.39 2.26 13.89
N ARG A 49 10.34 3.33 13.09
CA ARG A 49 9.95 4.66 13.55
C ARG A 49 8.45 4.76 13.88
N VAL A 50 7.59 4.11 13.09
CA VAL A 50 6.16 4.00 13.42
C VAL A 50 5.97 3.34 14.78
N LYS A 51 6.73 2.28 15.09
CA LYS A 51 6.68 1.58 16.39
C LYS A 51 6.97 2.49 17.58
N LEU A 52 7.84 3.49 17.43
CA LEU A 52 8.12 4.46 18.51
C LEU A 52 6.87 5.29 18.86
N LYS A 53 6.05 5.62 17.87
CA LYS A 53 4.81 6.40 18.05
C LYS A 53 3.59 5.52 18.34
N LYS A 54 3.54 4.34 17.75
CA LYS A 54 2.47 3.34 17.85
C LYS A 54 3.04 2.01 18.35
N PRO A 55 3.26 1.84 19.66
CA PRO A 55 3.86 0.61 20.22
C PRO A 55 3.11 -0.67 19.87
N ASN A 56 1.80 -0.57 19.61
CA ASN A 56 0.91 -1.65 19.17
C ASN A 56 0.90 -1.87 17.65
N ALA A 57 1.79 -1.21 16.89
CA ALA A 57 1.84 -1.42 15.44
C ALA A 57 2.32 -2.82 15.09
N VAL A 58 1.70 -3.41 14.07
CA VAL A 58 2.09 -4.68 13.42
C VAL A 58 2.27 -4.43 11.94
N PHE A 59 3.33 -4.97 11.35
CA PHE A 59 3.54 -4.88 9.91
C PHE A 59 3.21 -6.22 9.24
N VAL A 60 2.25 -6.22 8.34
CA VAL A 60 1.78 -7.39 7.61
C VAL A 60 2.30 -7.33 6.16
N PHE A 61 3.07 -8.33 5.78
CA PHE A 61 3.55 -8.52 4.41
C PHE A 61 2.67 -9.56 3.70
N PHE A 62 1.87 -9.11 2.75
CA PHE A 62 1.16 -9.98 1.80
C PHE A 62 2.07 -10.22 0.60
N THR A 63 2.85 -11.28 0.65
CA THR A 63 3.95 -11.50 -0.30
C THR A 63 4.13 -12.97 -0.66
N PRO A 64 4.47 -13.27 -1.94
CA PRO A 64 4.91 -14.60 -2.34
C PRO A 64 6.40 -14.86 -2.05
N SER A 65 7.13 -13.86 -1.54
CA SER A 65 8.57 -13.97 -1.29
C SER A 65 8.87 -14.80 -0.06
N GLU A 66 10.03 -15.46 -0.05
CA GLU A 66 10.51 -16.26 1.07
C GLU A 66 10.61 -15.42 2.36
N PRO A 67 10.02 -15.87 3.48
CA PRO A 67 9.99 -15.12 4.74
C PRO A 67 11.37 -14.69 5.24
N ASN A 68 12.40 -15.52 5.04
CA ASN A 68 13.76 -15.22 5.49
C ASN A 68 14.35 -13.94 4.89
N ILE A 69 13.90 -13.51 3.72
CA ILE A 69 14.33 -12.24 3.11
C ILE A 69 13.96 -11.05 4.02
N ILE A 70 12.85 -11.15 4.73
CA ILE A 70 12.36 -10.13 5.65
C ILE A 70 12.94 -10.37 7.05
N LEU A 71 12.79 -11.60 7.56
CA LEU A 71 13.14 -11.94 8.94
C LEU A 71 14.62 -11.72 9.26
N SER A 72 15.52 -12.01 8.32
CA SER A 72 16.97 -11.82 8.48
C SER A 72 17.38 -10.35 8.65
N LYS A 73 16.49 -9.41 8.35
CA LYS A 73 16.77 -7.97 8.45
C LYS A 73 16.21 -7.31 9.70
N LEU A 74 15.30 -7.95 10.43
CA LEU A 74 14.55 -7.32 11.53
C LEU A 74 15.45 -6.80 12.64
N GLU A 75 16.46 -7.57 13.02
CA GLU A 75 17.41 -7.22 14.09
C GLU A 75 18.10 -5.88 13.83
N LYS A 76 18.52 -5.65 12.57
CA LYS A 76 19.15 -4.40 12.12
C LYS A 76 18.31 -3.16 12.45
N TYR A 77 16.98 -3.29 12.45
CA TYR A 77 16.03 -2.20 12.69
C TYR A 77 15.39 -2.24 14.09
N GLY A 78 15.83 -3.13 14.96
CA GLY A 78 15.28 -3.30 16.31
C GLY A 78 13.82 -3.78 16.30
N ILE A 79 13.38 -4.48 15.24
CA ILE A 79 12.02 -4.97 15.07
C ILE A 79 11.94 -6.41 15.59
N LYS A 80 10.94 -6.70 16.43
CA LYS A 80 10.72 -8.04 16.96
C LYS A 80 9.91 -8.90 15.98
N ASN A 81 10.14 -10.22 15.99
CA ASN A 81 9.37 -11.15 15.16
C ASN A 81 7.86 -11.10 15.45
N GLU A 82 7.47 -10.83 16.69
CA GLU A 82 6.07 -10.71 17.10
C GLU A 82 5.35 -9.50 16.48
N ASP A 83 6.08 -8.51 15.97
CA ASP A 83 5.54 -7.32 15.33
C ASP A 83 5.33 -7.51 13.81
N ILE A 84 5.72 -8.66 13.27
CA ILE A 84 5.68 -8.95 11.83
C ILE A 84 4.71 -10.09 11.54
N ARG A 85 3.97 -9.98 10.44
CA ARG A 85 3.23 -11.09 9.83
C ARG A 85 3.65 -11.21 8.37
N ILE A 86 3.94 -12.41 7.92
CA ILE A 86 4.30 -12.69 6.53
C ILE A 86 3.40 -13.81 6.04
N CYS A 87 2.64 -13.55 5.00
CA CYS A 87 1.72 -14.52 4.45
C CYS A 87 1.57 -14.38 2.93
N PHE A 88 1.41 -15.51 2.28
CA PHE A 88 0.90 -15.57 0.91
C PHE A 88 -0.61 -15.80 0.97
N ILE A 89 -1.36 -14.96 0.27
CA ILE A 89 -2.81 -15.03 0.19
C ILE A 89 -3.21 -15.08 -1.28
N ASP A 90 -4.07 -16.02 -1.64
CA ASP A 90 -4.60 -16.12 -2.98
C ASP A 90 -5.38 -14.85 -3.37
N ARG A 91 -5.28 -14.48 -4.65
CA ARG A 91 -5.84 -13.23 -5.15
C ARG A 91 -7.33 -13.06 -4.87
N ILE A 92 -8.10 -14.16 -4.80
CA ILE A 92 -9.53 -14.13 -4.52
C ILE A 92 -9.83 -13.71 -3.09
N ASP A 93 -9.00 -14.13 -2.14
CA ASP A 93 -9.13 -13.85 -0.72
C ASP A 93 -8.44 -12.55 -0.29
N LEU A 94 -7.49 -12.08 -1.09
CA LEU A 94 -6.65 -10.93 -0.77
C LEU A 94 -7.42 -9.68 -0.32
N PRO A 95 -8.60 -9.34 -0.87
CA PRO A 95 -9.36 -8.17 -0.42
C PRO A 95 -9.73 -8.22 1.06
N ARG A 96 -10.18 -9.36 1.60
CA ARG A 96 -10.56 -9.48 3.02
C ARG A 96 -9.37 -9.33 3.96
N TYR A 97 -8.19 -9.83 3.54
CA TYR A 97 -6.96 -9.69 4.31
C TYR A 97 -6.39 -8.26 4.22
N LEU A 98 -6.41 -7.61 3.07
CA LEU A 98 -5.97 -6.23 2.95
C LEU A 98 -6.83 -5.27 3.78
N LEU A 99 -8.13 -5.56 3.92
CA LEU A 99 -9.06 -4.71 4.68
C LEU A 99 -8.80 -4.65 6.19
N VAL A 100 -7.93 -5.51 6.73
CA VAL A 100 -7.45 -5.39 8.11
C VAL A 100 -6.51 -4.18 8.28
N SER A 101 -5.94 -3.67 7.19
CA SER A 101 -4.94 -2.61 7.20
C SER A 101 -5.51 -1.27 7.64
N SER A 102 -4.79 -0.59 8.53
CA SER A 102 -4.99 0.83 8.83
C SER A 102 -4.46 1.68 7.68
N ILE A 103 -3.29 1.32 7.15
CA ILE A 103 -2.60 2.00 6.06
C ILE A 103 -1.69 1.00 5.32
N SER A 104 -1.41 1.23 4.05
CA SER A 104 -0.47 0.41 3.28
C SER A 104 0.74 1.24 2.83
N ILE A 105 1.91 0.61 2.80
CA ILE A 105 3.13 1.27 2.29
C ILE A 105 3.75 0.46 1.17
N PHE A 106 4.41 1.15 0.24
CA PHE A 106 5.38 0.55 -0.66
C PHE A 106 6.38 1.61 -1.15
N PHE A 107 7.66 1.26 -1.10
CA PHE A 107 8.73 2.11 -1.61
C PHE A 107 9.39 1.43 -2.78
N ILE A 108 9.59 2.16 -3.86
CA ILE A 108 10.15 1.68 -5.13
C ILE A 108 11.41 2.46 -5.43
N LYS A 109 12.49 1.77 -5.80
CA LYS A 109 13.75 2.40 -6.20
C LYS A 109 13.53 3.46 -7.27
N ASN A 110 13.97 4.67 -6.99
CA ASN A 110 13.88 5.79 -7.93
C ASN A 110 14.92 5.59 -9.05
N THR A 111 14.53 4.87 -10.11
CA THR A 111 15.34 4.66 -11.30
C THR A 111 14.63 5.23 -12.52
N PHE A 112 15.38 5.49 -13.60
CA PHE A 112 14.82 6.03 -14.83
C PHE A 112 13.61 5.23 -15.34
N SER A 113 13.71 3.89 -15.34
CA SER A 113 12.62 3.02 -15.79
C SER A 113 11.37 3.11 -14.90
N LYS A 114 11.52 3.46 -13.64
CA LYS A 114 10.39 3.54 -12.70
C LYS A 114 9.61 4.86 -12.79
N LYS A 115 10.14 5.85 -13.50
CA LYS A 115 9.39 7.06 -13.87
C LYS A 115 8.22 6.78 -14.81
N ALA A 116 8.25 5.66 -15.52
CA ALA A 116 7.16 5.20 -16.40
C ALA A 116 6.30 4.09 -15.76
N SER A 117 6.43 3.84 -14.46
CA SER A 117 5.65 2.81 -13.76
C SER A 117 4.32 3.35 -13.26
N SER A 118 3.26 2.53 -13.36
CA SER A 118 2.00 2.75 -12.66
C SER A 118 1.70 1.50 -11.82
N PRO A 119 1.98 1.53 -10.50
CA PRO A 119 1.86 0.34 -9.67
C PRO A 119 0.41 -0.11 -9.50
N THR A 120 0.06 -1.29 -10.04
CA THR A 120 -1.30 -1.86 -9.96
C THR A 120 -1.79 -2.00 -8.53
N LYS A 121 -0.89 -2.29 -7.58
CA LYS A 121 -1.23 -2.35 -6.15
C LYS A 121 -1.84 -1.05 -5.61
N HIS A 122 -1.46 0.12 -6.13
CA HIS A 122 -2.07 1.38 -5.74
C HIS A 122 -3.56 1.43 -6.11
N ALA A 123 -3.90 0.99 -7.33
CA ALA A 123 -5.29 0.90 -7.77
C ALA A 123 -6.10 -0.09 -6.92
N GLU A 124 -5.52 -1.23 -6.55
CA GLU A 124 -6.13 -2.25 -5.69
C GLU A 124 -6.40 -1.70 -4.28
N LEU A 125 -5.43 -1.03 -3.68
CA LEU A 125 -5.56 -0.40 -2.35
C LEU A 125 -6.59 0.72 -2.36
N MET A 126 -6.58 1.60 -3.37
CA MET A 126 -7.62 2.62 -3.52
C MET A 126 -9.01 2.02 -3.71
N GLY A 127 -9.14 0.90 -4.44
CA GLY A 127 -10.38 0.14 -4.59
C GLY A 127 -10.94 -0.36 -3.26
N LEU A 128 -10.07 -0.68 -2.31
CA LEU A 128 -10.39 -1.09 -0.95
C LEU A 128 -10.51 0.09 0.04
N GLY A 129 -10.31 1.31 -0.42
CA GLY A 129 -10.36 2.50 0.43
C GLY A 129 -9.24 2.54 1.48
N ILE A 130 -8.06 2.00 1.15
CA ILE A 130 -6.89 1.97 2.04
C ILE A 130 -5.95 3.11 1.66
N PRO A 131 -5.63 4.03 2.59
CA PRO A 131 -4.68 5.08 2.34
C PRO A 131 -3.27 4.52 2.15
N VAL A 132 -2.43 5.22 1.37
CA VAL A 132 -1.12 4.74 0.96
C VAL A 132 -0.03 5.73 1.31
N ILE A 133 1.11 5.22 1.78
CA ILE A 133 2.36 5.95 1.83
C ILE A 133 3.32 5.36 0.78
N SER A 134 3.86 6.19 -0.08
CA SER A 134 4.87 5.81 -1.07
C SER A 134 6.00 6.84 -1.12
N ASN A 135 7.02 6.58 -1.91
CA ASN A 135 8.08 7.56 -2.16
C ASN A 135 7.84 8.36 -3.44
N PHE A 136 8.44 9.53 -3.53
CA PHE A 136 8.46 10.36 -4.73
C PHE A 136 9.21 9.67 -5.90
N GLY A 137 8.89 10.08 -7.13
CA GLY A 137 9.59 9.69 -8.35
C GLY A 137 9.14 8.38 -8.96
N VAL A 138 7.97 7.88 -8.61
CA VAL A 138 7.41 6.62 -9.13
C VAL A 138 6.22 6.92 -10.05
N GLY A 139 6.52 7.02 -11.35
CA GLY A 139 5.51 7.18 -12.40
C GLY A 139 4.55 8.34 -12.13
N ASP A 140 3.27 8.02 -12.16
CA ASP A 140 2.15 8.95 -11.96
C ASP A 140 1.70 9.11 -10.50
N LEU A 141 2.31 8.37 -9.56
CA LEU A 141 1.92 8.39 -8.13
C LEU A 141 2.01 9.78 -7.52
N ASP A 142 3.06 10.54 -7.87
CA ASP A 142 3.27 11.88 -7.32
C ASP A 142 2.08 12.80 -7.64
N VAL A 143 1.61 12.76 -8.89
CA VAL A 143 0.45 13.53 -9.33
C VAL A 143 -0.83 13.01 -8.66
N ILE A 144 -1.03 11.69 -8.67
CA ILE A 144 -2.25 11.08 -8.14
C ILE A 144 -2.39 11.36 -6.64
N ILE A 145 -1.39 11.06 -5.83
CA ILE A 145 -1.45 11.21 -4.38
C ILE A 145 -1.59 12.70 -4.01
N ASN A 146 -0.83 13.59 -4.66
CA ASN A 146 -0.90 15.02 -4.39
C ASN A 146 -2.24 15.65 -4.77
N THR A 147 -2.88 15.19 -5.84
CA THR A 147 -4.17 15.74 -6.28
C THR A 147 -5.36 15.14 -5.54
N THR A 148 -5.30 13.84 -5.22
CA THR A 148 -6.41 13.15 -4.56
C THR A 148 -6.38 13.24 -3.04
N LYS A 149 -5.22 13.51 -2.45
CA LYS A 149 -5.03 13.49 -0.98
C LYS A 149 -5.44 12.15 -0.34
N THR A 150 -5.25 11.04 -1.06
CA THR A 150 -5.59 9.68 -0.61
C THR A 150 -4.41 8.95 0.03
N GLY A 151 -3.33 9.64 0.27
CA GLY A 151 -2.09 9.13 0.82
C GLY A 151 -1.06 10.23 1.00
N GLN A 152 0.16 9.84 1.30
CA GLN A 152 1.30 10.75 1.40
C GLN A 152 2.54 10.19 0.69
N LEU A 153 3.42 11.11 0.28
CA LEU A 153 4.70 10.79 -0.35
C LEU A 153 5.85 11.14 0.59
N ILE A 154 6.85 10.28 0.61
CA ILE A 154 8.09 10.49 1.37
C ILE A 154 9.23 10.81 0.38
N ASP A 155 9.99 11.86 0.67
CA ASP A 155 11.30 12.02 0.07
C ASP A 155 12.30 11.17 0.85
N MET A 156 12.78 10.11 0.21
CA MET A 156 13.73 9.16 0.84
C MET A 156 15.12 9.77 1.09
N ASN A 157 15.40 10.92 0.49
CA ASN A 157 16.66 11.66 0.72
C ASN A 157 16.55 12.63 1.90
N GLU A 158 15.34 12.88 2.41
CA GLU A 158 15.08 13.83 3.49
C GLU A 158 14.54 13.10 4.73
N VAL A 159 15.38 12.94 5.76
CA VAL A 159 15.01 12.25 7.02
C VAL A 159 13.77 12.88 7.66
N THR A 160 13.67 14.21 7.63
CA THR A 160 12.53 14.94 8.19
C THR A 160 11.21 14.66 7.45
N SER A 161 11.27 14.20 6.19
CA SER A 161 10.09 13.81 5.41
C SER A 161 9.39 12.59 6.03
N ILE A 162 10.17 11.62 6.49
CA ILE A 162 9.64 10.42 7.18
C ILE A 162 8.93 10.84 8.46
N ASP A 163 9.56 11.67 9.28
CA ASP A 163 8.99 12.11 10.56
C ASP A 163 7.70 12.94 10.37
N LYS A 164 7.65 13.80 9.34
CA LYS A 164 6.43 14.54 8.99
C LYS A 164 5.27 13.59 8.70
N VAL A 165 5.51 12.55 7.87
CA VAL A 165 4.48 11.56 7.52
C VAL A 165 4.04 10.76 8.75
N ILE A 166 4.97 10.32 9.60
CA ILE A 166 4.64 9.61 10.83
C ILE A 166 3.83 10.50 11.78
N ASN A 167 4.13 11.79 11.83
CA ASN A 167 3.41 12.73 12.69
C ASN A 167 1.95 12.96 12.24
N SER A 168 1.67 12.85 10.96
CA SER A 168 0.31 12.96 10.38
C SER A 168 -0.34 11.61 10.06
N ILE A 169 0.20 10.49 10.56
CA ILE A 169 -0.28 9.15 10.20
C ILE A 169 -1.74 8.92 10.62
N ASP A 170 -2.18 9.53 11.72
CA ASP A 170 -3.56 9.43 12.19
C ASP A 170 -4.53 10.17 11.26
N ASP A 171 -4.11 11.30 10.69
CA ASP A 171 -4.91 12.04 9.70
C ASP A 171 -5.10 11.22 8.43
N LEU A 172 -4.08 10.45 8.02
CA LEU A 172 -4.18 9.55 6.88
C LEU A 172 -5.18 8.41 7.12
N VAL A 173 -5.12 7.80 8.30
CA VAL A 173 -6.06 6.72 8.68
C VAL A 173 -7.49 7.23 8.78
N ALA A 174 -7.69 8.51 9.14
CA ALA A 174 -9.00 9.14 9.24
C ALA A 174 -9.63 9.47 7.88
N ILE A 175 -8.90 9.35 6.76
CA ILE A 175 -9.46 9.59 5.44
C ILE A 175 -10.60 8.60 5.17
N ASP A 176 -11.75 9.11 4.75
CA ASP A 176 -12.92 8.31 4.46
C ASP A 176 -12.66 7.28 3.35
N ARG A 177 -12.97 6.01 3.62
CA ARG A 177 -12.74 4.90 2.67
C ARG A 177 -13.55 5.03 1.38
N ASP A 178 -14.78 5.55 1.46
CA ASP A 178 -15.62 5.81 0.28
C ASP A 178 -15.01 6.92 -0.59
N TYR A 179 -14.42 7.93 0.04
CA TYR A 179 -13.69 8.98 -0.68
C TYR A 179 -12.50 8.40 -1.44
N ILE A 180 -11.62 7.62 -0.78
CA ILE A 180 -10.45 7.00 -1.42
C ILE A 180 -10.90 6.15 -2.62
N ARG A 181 -11.91 5.31 -2.41
CA ARG A 181 -12.45 4.44 -3.45
C ARG A 181 -13.05 5.21 -4.62
N LYS A 182 -13.78 6.30 -4.35
CA LYS A 182 -14.33 7.16 -5.38
C LYS A 182 -13.22 7.74 -6.26
N ARG A 183 -12.15 8.28 -5.64
CA ARG A 183 -10.98 8.80 -6.38
C ARG A 183 -10.29 7.70 -7.18
N GLY A 184 -10.14 6.51 -6.61
CA GLY A 184 -9.57 5.35 -7.31
C GLY A 184 -10.37 4.96 -8.56
N LYS A 185 -11.70 4.95 -8.49
CA LYS A 185 -12.57 4.70 -9.65
C LYS A 185 -12.45 5.77 -10.75
N GLU A 186 -12.25 7.02 -10.36
CA GLU A 186 -12.10 8.11 -11.32
C GLU A 186 -10.79 7.98 -12.13
N ILE A 187 -9.73 7.46 -11.51
CA ILE A 187 -8.39 7.35 -12.10
C ILE A 187 -8.19 6.00 -12.79
N TYR A 188 -8.49 4.91 -12.09
CA TYR A 188 -8.17 3.55 -12.50
C TYR A 188 -9.38 2.80 -13.10
N SER A 189 -10.34 3.51 -13.67
CA SER A 189 -11.50 2.89 -14.32
C SER A 189 -11.08 2.10 -15.55
N LEU A 190 -11.31 0.78 -15.55
CA LEU A 190 -11.08 -0.07 -16.73
C LEU A 190 -11.90 0.42 -17.93
N THR A 191 -13.15 0.83 -17.71
CA THR A 191 -14.02 1.38 -18.76
C THR A 191 -13.43 2.63 -19.40
N LYS A 192 -12.94 3.58 -18.58
CA LYS A 192 -12.27 4.79 -19.11
C LYS A 192 -10.99 4.43 -19.87
N GLY A 193 -10.19 3.53 -19.34
CA GLY A 193 -8.99 3.03 -20.02
C GLY A 193 -9.33 2.41 -21.38
N SER A 194 -10.31 1.52 -21.43
CA SER A 194 -10.77 0.89 -22.67
C SER A 194 -11.24 1.93 -23.70
N LEU A 195 -12.07 2.89 -23.29
CA LEU A 195 -12.55 3.97 -24.16
C LEU A 195 -11.41 4.86 -24.69
N SER A 196 -10.39 5.10 -23.87
CA SER A 196 -9.20 5.87 -24.32
C SER A 196 -8.43 5.14 -25.39
N TYR A 197 -8.22 3.82 -25.26
CA TYR A 197 -7.59 2.99 -26.29
C TYR A 197 -8.43 2.94 -27.55
N ASP A 198 -9.75 2.74 -27.43
CA ASP A 198 -10.68 2.71 -28.56
C ASP A 198 -10.63 4.00 -29.38
N GLY A 199 -10.61 5.15 -28.72
CA GLY A 199 -10.43 6.46 -29.35
C GLY A 199 -9.10 6.61 -30.11
N ILE A 200 -7.99 6.08 -29.56
CA ILE A 200 -6.68 6.09 -30.22
C ILE A 200 -6.73 5.21 -31.48
N TYR A 201 -7.23 3.97 -31.37
CA TYR A 201 -7.33 3.05 -32.51
C TYR A 201 -8.24 3.61 -33.60
N SER A 202 -9.39 4.16 -33.26
CA SER A 202 -10.30 4.78 -34.22
C SER A 202 -9.63 5.93 -35.00
N ASN A 203 -8.83 6.76 -34.33
CA ASN A 203 -8.09 7.83 -34.98
C ASN A 203 -6.96 7.35 -35.93
N ILE A 204 -6.41 6.15 -35.66
CA ILE A 204 -5.37 5.56 -36.55
C ILE A 204 -5.99 4.89 -37.78
N ILE A 205 -7.11 4.18 -37.59
CA ILE A 205 -7.76 3.40 -38.66
C ILE A 205 -8.49 4.33 -39.65
N ASN A 206 -9.00 5.46 -39.20
CA ASN A 206 -9.75 6.41 -40.04
C ASN A 206 -8.85 7.48 -40.69
N LYS A 207 -7.54 7.33 -40.65
CA LYS A 207 -6.55 8.08 -41.43
C LYS A 207 -6.12 7.29 -42.66
#